data_6e8649e858d358eff28b305ac73809e8
#
_entry.id   6e8649e858d358eff28b305ac73809e8
#
_cell.length_a   1.000
_cell.length_b   1.000
_cell.length_c   1.000
_cell.angle_alpha   90.00
_cell.angle_beta   90.00
_cell.angle_gamma   90.00
#
_symmetry.space_group_name_H-M   'P 1'
#
loop_
_entity.id
_entity.type
_entity.pdbx_description
1 polymer ?
#
loop_
_entity_poly.entity_id
_entity_poly.type
_entity_poly.pdbx_seq_one_letter_code
_entity_poly.pdbx_strand_id
1 'polypeptide(L)'
;MERGERMRIFHDRQIKIFSFFIALYIILIFGMGIWFYQNQMVVSQSMYLEHNRAIVSSLLNQGVSKEVIANAVFAKEVSSAGIELSQNLGITRNTPGSLLPYFSQFQYDFLLTILGGCICLTIILCAGIIFFLNVRNKLYQQAEMIIGNYINNDYSCHLPQNSEGEIFRLFASIEQLATMLQSQNETEHKTKEFLKTTISDI
;
A
#
# COMPACT_ATOMS: atom_id res chain seq x y z
N MET A 1 3.50 -0.68 -33.92
CA MET A 1 2.83 -1.82 -33.30
C MET A 1 2.74 -1.70 -31.77
N GLU A 2 3.68 -1.07 -31.10
CA GLU A 2 3.71 -0.95 -29.61
C GLU A 2 2.63 -0.05 -28.94
N ARG A 3 2.06 0.93 -29.65
CA ARG A 3 1.05 1.81 -29.07
C ARG A 3 -0.32 1.14 -28.83
N GLY A 4 -0.63 0.11 -29.58
CA GLY A 4 -1.89 -0.64 -29.44
C GLY A 4 -1.91 -1.62 -28.27
N GLU A 5 -0.78 -2.14 -27.88
CA GLU A 5 -0.67 -3.10 -26.75
C GLU A 5 -0.77 -2.42 -25.40
N ARG A 6 -0.17 -1.22 -25.23
CA ARG A 6 -0.26 -0.47 -23.95
C ARG A 6 -1.68 -0.04 -23.60
N MET A 7 -2.54 0.25 -24.58
CA MET A 7 -3.95 0.58 -24.31
C MET A 7 -4.80 -0.64 -23.94
N ARG A 8 -4.40 -1.86 -24.32
CA ARG A 8 -5.14 -3.10 -24.01
C ARG A 8 -5.04 -3.53 -22.55
N ILE A 9 -3.90 -3.25 -21.90
CA ILE A 9 -3.66 -3.63 -20.49
C ILE A 9 -4.66 -2.92 -19.56
N PHE A 10 -5.05 -1.66 -19.89
CA PHE A 10 -6.03 -0.91 -19.10
C PHE A 10 -7.49 -1.35 -19.32
N HIS A 11 -7.77 -2.31 -20.19
CA HIS A 11 -9.15 -2.79 -20.44
C HIS A 11 -9.54 -3.93 -19.50
N ASP A 12 -8.58 -4.58 -18.84
CA ASP A 12 -8.85 -5.63 -17.87
C ASP A 12 -9.44 -5.05 -16.57
N ARG A 13 -10.67 -5.44 -16.24
CA ARG A 13 -11.39 -5.01 -15.04
C ARG A 13 -10.59 -5.26 -13.76
N GLN A 14 -9.82 -6.35 -13.71
CA GLN A 14 -9.00 -6.68 -12.54
C GLN A 14 -7.81 -5.74 -12.40
N ILE A 15 -7.18 -5.39 -13.52
CA ILE A 15 -6.07 -4.42 -13.55
C ILE A 15 -6.58 -3.02 -13.17
N LYS A 16 -7.78 -2.63 -13.62
CA LYS A 16 -8.41 -1.37 -13.22
C LYS A 16 -8.64 -1.30 -11.71
N ILE A 17 -9.19 -2.35 -11.11
CA ILE A 17 -9.43 -2.42 -9.66
C ILE A 17 -8.11 -2.34 -8.89
N PHE A 18 -7.08 -3.05 -9.33
CA PHE A 18 -5.77 -3.03 -8.70
C PHE A 18 -5.07 -1.67 -8.87
N SER A 19 -5.16 -1.06 -10.05
CA SER A 19 -4.64 0.29 -10.31
C SER A 19 -5.34 1.34 -9.45
N PHE A 20 -6.67 1.23 -9.29
CA PHE A 20 -7.44 2.10 -8.40
C PHE A 20 -7.01 1.93 -6.93
N PHE A 21 -6.79 0.68 -6.50
CA PHE A 21 -6.26 0.42 -5.15
C PHE A 21 -4.89 1.06 -4.93
N ILE A 22 -3.97 0.95 -5.90
CA ILE A 22 -2.65 1.59 -5.82
C ILE A 22 -2.78 3.12 -5.77
N ALA A 23 -3.65 3.71 -6.60
CA ALA A 23 -3.89 5.14 -6.58
C ALA A 23 -4.43 5.62 -5.22
N LEU A 24 -5.40 4.89 -4.67
CA LEU A 24 -5.94 5.17 -3.34
C LEU A 24 -4.87 5.05 -2.25
N TYR A 25 -4.01 4.03 -2.34
CA TYR A 25 -2.91 3.81 -1.41
C TYR A 25 -1.89 4.95 -1.46
N ILE A 26 -1.56 5.46 -2.65
CA ILE A 26 -0.69 6.63 -2.81
C ILE A 26 -1.32 7.87 -2.14
N ILE A 27 -2.62 8.11 -2.36
CA ILE A 27 -3.34 9.22 -1.71
C ILE A 27 -3.29 9.09 -0.19
N LEU A 28 -3.43 7.87 0.34
CA LEU A 28 -3.35 7.59 1.77
C LEU A 28 -1.96 7.88 2.33
N ILE A 29 -0.88 7.55 1.61
CA ILE A 29 0.50 7.90 2.00
C ILE A 29 0.66 9.41 2.11
N PHE A 30 0.20 10.19 1.12
CA PHE A 30 0.28 11.63 1.15
C PHE A 30 -0.56 12.23 2.29
N GLY A 31 -1.78 11.74 2.50
CA GLY A 31 -2.64 12.17 3.61
C GLY A 31 -2.00 11.91 4.97
N MET A 32 -1.39 10.73 5.14
CA MET A 32 -0.66 10.37 6.35
C MET A 32 0.58 11.24 6.55
N GLY A 33 1.29 11.58 5.48
CA GLY A 33 2.42 12.50 5.53
C GLY A 33 2.03 13.91 6.00
N ILE A 34 0.92 14.44 5.50
CA ILE A 34 0.37 15.75 5.91
C ILE A 34 -0.07 15.71 7.37
N TRP A 35 -0.80 14.66 7.77
CA TRP A 35 -1.22 14.47 9.16
C TRP A 35 -0.02 14.41 10.11
N PHE A 36 1.01 13.65 9.73
CA PHE A 36 2.24 13.53 10.49
C PHE A 36 2.95 14.88 10.64
N TYR A 37 3.05 15.64 9.55
CA TYR A 37 3.63 16.98 9.59
C TYR A 37 2.88 17.91 10.55
N GLN A 38 1.55 17.92 10.51
CA GLN A 38 0.73 18.73 11.42
C GLN A 38 0.93 18.32 12.88
N ASN A 39 0.90 17.02 13.16
CA ASN A 39 1.12 16.48 14.50
C ASN A 39 2.50 16.88 15.02
N GLN A 40 3.52 16.79 14.17
CA GLN A 40 4.90 17.17 14.50
C GLN A 40 5.03 18.67 14.84
N MET A 41 4.31 19.51 14.12
CA MET A 41 4.27 20.95 14.41
C MET A 41 3.68 21.23 15.79
N VAL A 42 2.58 20.59 16.15
CA VAL A 42 1.93 20.76 17.46
C VAL A 42 2.85 20.30 18.59
N VAL A 43 3.47 19.12 18.44
CA VAL A 43 4.37 18.57 19.47
C VAL A 43 5.63 19.44 19.62
N SER A 44 6.22 19.89 18.52
CA SER A 44 7.38 20.80 18.53
C SER A 44 7.04 22.13 19.20
N GLN A 45 5.86 22.68 18.92
CA GLN A 45 5.38 23.91 19.53
C GLN A 45 5.17 23.75 21.04
N SER A 46 4.58 22.64 21.49
CA SER A 46 4.37 22.37 22.91
C SER A 46 5.70 22.22 23.65
N MET A 47 6.66 21.49 23.08
CA MET A 47 8.00 21.33 23.63
C MET A 47 8.70 22.69 23.78
N TYR A 48 8.65 23.55 22.76
CA TYR A 48 9.22 24.88 22.81
C TYR A 48 8.59 25.74 23.91
N LEU A 49 7.27 25.71 24.05
CA LEU A 49 6.52 26.44 25.06
C LEU A 49 6.86 25.96 26.47
N GLU A 50 6.92 24.64 26.70
CA GLU A 50 7.26 24.08 28.01
C GLU A 50 8.70 24.41 28.41
N HIS A 51 9.64 24.32 27.48
CA HIS A 51 11.03 24.72 27.73
C HIS A 51 11.13 26.19 28.11
N ASN A 52 10.48 27.09 27.38
CA ASN A 52 10.45 28.49 27.68
C ASN A 52 9.80 28.80 29.04
N ARG A 53 8.70 28.08 29.38
CA ARG A 53 8.05 28.21 30.70
C ARG A 53 8.98 27.79 31.83
N ALA A 54 9.75 26.72 31.64
CA ALA A 54 10.74 26.29 32.64
C ALA A 54 11.84 27.36 32.86
N ILE A 55 12.36 27.92 31.77
CA ILE A 55 13.35 29.03 31.83
C ILE A 55 12.77 30.24 32.53
N VAL A 56 11.57 30.70 32.14
CA VAL A 56 10.89 31.83 32.74
C VAL A 56 10.68 31.62 34.25
N SER A 57 10.20 30.43 34.65
CA SER A 57 10.02 30.09 36.05
C SER A 57 11.34 30.11 36.84
N SER A 58 12.42 29.59 36.26
CA SER A 58 13.73 29.56 36.89
C SER A 58 14.27 30.97 37.10
N LEU A 59 14.17 31.83 36.06
CA LEU A 59 14.63 33.23 36.13
C LEU A 59 13.80 34.04 37.12
N LEU A 60 12.48 33.82 37.16
CA LEU A 60 11.60 34.49 38.11
C LEU A 60 11.92 34.12 39.55
N ASN A 61 12.21 32.87 39.82
CA ASN A 61 12.63 32.37 41.15
C ASN A 61 14.00 32.93 41.58
N GLN A 62 14.84 33.31 40.64
CA GLN A 62 16.14 33.93 40.89
C GLN A 62 16.02 35.46 41.08
N GLY A 63 14.81 36.02 41.03
CA GLY A 63 14.56 37.44 41.27
C GLY A 63 14.80 38.34 40.06
N VAL A 64 14.92 37.80 38.85
CA VAL A 64 15.06 38.57 37.62
C VAL A 64 13.75 39.34 37.35
N SER A 65 13.85 40.60 36.94
CA SER A 65 12.66 41.42 36.68
C SER A 65 11.85 40.88 35.50
N LYS A 66 10.52 41.00 35.55
CA LYS A 66 9.60 40.50 34.51
C LYS A 66 9.88 41.11 33.14
N GLU A 67 10.33 42.38 33.08
CA GLU A 67 10.65 43.06 31.83
C GLU A 67 11.89 42.45 31.14
N VAL A 68 12.92 42.11 31.93
CA VAL A 68 14.13 41.46 31.42
C VAL A 68 13.80 40.05 30.90
N ILE A 69 12.98 39.31 31.63
CA ILE A 69 12.52 37.96 31.23
C ILE A 69 11.73 38.05 29.93
N ALA A 70 10.78 38.98 29.82
CA ALA A 70 9.96 39.12 28.60
C ALA A 70 10.85 39.45 27.39
N ASN A 71 11.79 40.37 27.53
CA ASN A 71 12.73 40.72 26.48
C ASN A 71 13.61 39.52 26.08
N ALA A 72 14.05 38.71 27.04
CA ALA A 72 14.86 37.51 26.76
C ALA A 72 14.08 36.44 26.00
N VAL A 73 12.82 36.16 26.37
CA VAL A 73 11.96 35.12 25.73
C VAL A 73 11.62 35.48 24.28
N PHE A 74 11.43 36.80 24.01
CA PHE A 74 11.05 37.25 22.66
C PHE A 74 12.26 37.79 21.85
N ALA A 75 13.50 37.66 22.37
CA ALA A 75 14.70 38.02 21.65
C ALA A 75 14.87 37.14 20.41
N LYS A 76 15.07 37.78 19.26
CA LYS A 76 15.33 37.10 17.97
C LYS A 76 16.81 37.01 17.64
N GLU A 77 17.63 37.89 18.26
CA GLU A 77 19.05 37.99 17.98
C GLU A 77 19.85 37.31 19.10
N VAL A 78 20.88 36.59 18.70
CA VAL A 78 21.82 35.96 19.63
C VAL A 78 23.09 36.79 19.66
N SER A 79 23.44 37.33 20.84
CA SER A 79 24.68 38.08 21.01
C SER A 79 25.91 37.15 21.03
N SER A 80 27.09 37.73 20.68
CA SER A 80 28.36 36.98 20.74
C SER A 80 28.65 36.45 22.15
N ALA A 81 28.38 37.23 23.18
CA ALA A 81 28.51 36.82 24.58
C ALA A 81 27.53 35.67 24.94
N GLY A 82 26.33 35.68 24.39
CA GLY A 82 25.36 34.59 24.57
C GLY A 82 25.82 33.29 23.91
N ILE A 83 26.45 33.36 22.75
CA ILE A 83 27.05 32.22 22.08
C ILE A 83 28.17 31.62 22.92
N GLU A 84 29.10 32.46 23.40
CA GLU A 84 30.24 32.06 24.22
C GLU A 84 29.76 31.38 25.53
N LEU A 85 28.79 31.99 26.20
CA LEU A 85 28.21 31.39 27.42
C LEU A 85 27.54 30.06 27.15
N SER A 86 26.78 29.94 26.06
CA SER A 86 26.13 28.66 25.71
C SER A 86 27.14 27.57 25.38
N GLN A 87 28.26 27.92 24.73
CA GLN A 87 29.37 26.99 24.48
C GLN A 87 30.03 26.54 25.78
N ASN A 88 30.27 27.44 26.71
CA ASN A 88 30.84 27.14 28.02
C ASN A 88 29.90 26.23 28.86
N LEU A 89 28.59 26.34 28.68
CA LEU A 89 27.59 25.48 29.30
C LEU A 89 27.40 24.11 28.57
N GLY A 90 28.17 23.91 27.50
CA GLY A 90 28.06 22.67 26.70
C GLY A 90 26.85 22.62 25.76
N ILE A 91 26.14 23.75 25.58
CA ILE A 91 24.99 23.87 24.68
C ILE A 91 25.50 24.25 23.29
N THR A 92 25.83 23.25 22.49
CA THR A 92 26.35 23.45 21.13
C THR A 92 25.51 22.69 20.11
N ARG A 93 25.73 22.90 18.81
CA ARG A 93 25.08 22.13 17.75
C ARG A 93 25.33 20.59 17.86
N ASN A 94 26.43 20.20 18.47
CA ASN A 94 26.82 18.80 18.59
C ASN A 94 26.40 18.20 19.94
N THR A 95 25.67 18.95 20.77
CA THR A 95 25.17 18.44 22.05
C THR A 95 24.22 17.30 21.82
N PRO A 96 24.47 16.10 22.38
CA PRO A 96 23.58 14.95 22.25
C PRO A 96 22.15 15.31 22.71
N GLY A 97 21.14 14.93 21.92
CA GLY A 97 19.74 15.22 22.26
C GLY A 97 19.31 14.63 23.62
N SER A 98 19.96 13.56 24.06
CA SER A 98 19.74 12.95 25.39
C SER A 98 20.10 13.87 26.57
N LEU A 99 20.93 14.89 26.36
CA LEU A 99 21.31 15.89 27.36
C LEU A 99 20.39 17.12 27.35
N LEU A 100 19.54 17.25 26.33
CA LEU A 100 18.61 18.38 26.23
C LEU A 100 17.28 18.00 26.90
N PRO A 101 16.82 18.81 27.88
CA PRO A 101 15.52 18.61 28.50
C PRO A 101 14.42 18.55 27.42
N TYR A 102 13.44 17.66 27.60
CA TYR A 102 12.30 17.44 26.69
C TYR A 102 12.64 16.86 25.31
N PHE A 103 13.89 16.90 24.86
CA PHE A 103 14.25 16.44 23.50
C PHE A 103 14.34 14.93 23.40
N SER A 104 14.81 14.24 24.42
CA SER A 104 14.90 12.77 24.44
C SER A 104 13.52 12.11 24.39
N GLN A 105 12.55 12.65 25.12
CA GLN A 105 11.17 12.17 25.09
C GLN A 105 10.54 12.42 23.73
N PHE A 106 10.75 13.62 23.16
CA PHE A 106 10.31 13.99 21.84
C PHE A 106 10.85 13.04 20.74
N GLN A 107 12.14 12.71 20.79
CA GLN A 107 12.76 11.76 19.84
C GLN A 107 12.10 10.39 19.90
N TYR A 108 11.81 9.89 21.10
CA TYR A 108 11.18 8.60 21.29
C TYR A 108 9.76 8.56 20.74
N ASP A 109 8.93 9.53 21.09
CA ASP A 109 7.55 9.63 20.62
C ASP A 109 7.47 9.83 19.11
N PHE A 110 8.40 10.59 18.53
CA PHE A 110 8.55 10.80 17.11
C PHE A 110 8.86 9.50 16.36
N LEU A 111 9.88 8.77 16.85
CA LEU A 111 10.29 7.49 16.27
C LEU A 111 9.15 6.46 16.33
N LEU A 112 8.47 6.37 17.47
CA LEU A 112 7.35 5.46 17.67
C LEU A 112 6.17 5.78 16.75
N THR A 113 5.87 7.05 16.54
CA THR A 113 4.81 7.50 15.62
C THR A 113 5.16 7.17 14.17
N ILE A 114 6.39 7.42 13.72
CA ILE A 114 6.84 7.04 12.37
C ILE A 114 6.77 5.54 12.18
N LEU A 115 7.35 4.78 13.12
CA LEU A 115 7.41 3.32 13.02
C LEU A 115 6.00 2.72 12.97
N GLY A 116 5.10 3.18 13.85
CA GLY A 116 3.70 2.77 13.87
C GLY A 116 2.98 3.08 12.54
N GLY A 117 3.22 4.27 11.99
CA GLY A 117 2.69 4.65 10.69
C GLY A 117 3.20 3.78 9.54
N CYS A 118 4.49 3.53 9.49
CA CYS A 118 5.09 2.65 8.47
C CYS A 118 4.55 1.21 8.57
N ILE A 119 4.40 0.68 9.77
CA ILE A 119 3.84 -0.65 9.99
C ILE A 119 2.38 -0.69 9.50
N CYS A 120 1.56 0.29 9.86
CA CYS A 120 0.16 0.37 9.42
C CYS A 120 0.04 0.40 7.90
N LEU A 121 0.83 1.24 7.22
CA LEU A 121 0.85 1.32 5.75
C LEU A 121 1.29 -0.01 5.12
N THR A 122 2.29 -0.67 5.69
CA THR A 122 2.76 -1.97 5.19
C THR A 122 1.67 -3.03 5.31
N ILE A 123 0.95 -3.08 6.42
CA ILE A 123 -0.16 -4.03 6.63
C ILE A 123 -1.27 -3.80 5.59
N ILE A 124 -1.65 -2.54 5.34
CA ILE A 124 -2.68 -2.20 4.34
C ILE A 124 -2.24 -2.65 2.94
N LEU A 125 -0.99 -2.40 2.57
CA LEU A 125 -0.44 -2.81 1.28
C LEU A 125 -0.44 -4.34 1.14
N CYS A 126 0.07 -5.06 2.13
CA CYS A 126 0.10 -6.52 2.13
C CYS A 126 -1.31 -7.11 2.04
N ALA A 127 -2.27 -6.59 2.82
CA ALA A 127 -3.65 -7.02 2.78
C ALA A 127 -4.26 -6.84 1.38
N GLY A 128 -4.02 -5.70 0.73
CA GLY A 128 -4.49 -5.43 -0.64
C GLY A 128 -3.88 -6.39 -1.67
N ILE A 129 -2.59 -6.67 -1.58
CA ILE A 129 -1.90 -7.62 -2.47
C ILE A 129 -2.45 -9.04 -2.26
N ILE A 130 -2.58 -9.49 -1.01
CA ILE A 130 -3.13 -10.81 -0.68
C ILE A 130 -4.56 -10.95 -1.21
N PHE A 131 -5.39 -9.93 -1.01
CA PHE A 131 -6.76 -9.91 -1.53
C PHE A 131 -6.76 -10.06 -3.06
N PHE A 132 -5.94 -9.30 -3.77
CA PHE A 132 -5.83 -9.37 -5.22
C PHE A 132 -5.36 -10.75 -5.70
N LEU A 133 -4.34 -11.32 -5.07
CA LEU A 133 -3.83 -12.65 -5.40
C LEU A 133 -4.87 -13.74 -5.15
N ASN A 134 -5.63 -13.65 -4.05
CA ASN A 134 -6.70 -14.61 -3.75
C ASN A 134 -7.83 -14.58 -4.80
N VAL A 135 -8.22 -13.39 -5.27
CA VAL A 135 -9.22 -13.26 -6.34
C VAL A 135 -8.71 -13.90 -7.63
N ARG A 136 -7.46 -13.68 -8.01
CA ARG A 136 -6.85 -14.31 -9.18
C ARG A 136 -6.73 -15.82 -9.02
N ASN A 137 -6.29 -16.30 -7.87
CA ASN A 137 -6.12 -17.73 -7.63
C ASN A 137 -7.42 -18.49 -7.75
N LYS A 138 -8.54 -17.94 -7.25
CA LYS A 138 -9.86 -18.53 -7.44
C LYS A 138 -10.23 -18.72 -8.91
N LEU A 139 -9.92 -17.75 -9.76
CA LEU A 139 -10.18 -17.86 -11.21
C LEU A 139 -9.34 -18.96 -11.86
N TYR A 140 -8.08 -19.08 -11.48
CA TYR A 140 -7.23 -20.16 -11.98
C TYR A 140 -7.71 -21.54 -11.54
N GLN A 141 -8.10 -21.70 -10.27
CA GLN A 141 -8.63 -22.96 -9.75
C GLN A 141 -9.94 -23.37 -10.45
N GLN A 142 -10.82 -22.41 -10.71
CA GLN A 142 -12.04 -22.68 -11.47
C GLN A 142 -11.73 -23.12 -12.90
N ALA A 143 -10.78 -22.45 -13.56
CA ALA A 143 -10.37 -22.82 -14.90
C ALA A 143 -9.72 -24.22 -14.94
N GLU A 144 -8.84 -24.53 -13.99
CA GLU A 144 -8.19 -25.84 -13.87
C GLU A 144 -9.22 -26.97 -13.70
N MET A 145 -10.21 -26.77 -12.84
CA MET A 145 -11.30 -27.74 -12.62
C MET A 145 -12.08 -27.98 -13.90
N ILE A 146 -12.47 -26.92 -14.62
CA ILE A 146 -13.28 -27.06 -15.85
C ILE A 146 -12.46 -27.71 -16.98
N ILE A 147 -11.19 -27.33 -17.13
CA ILE A 147 -10.29 -27.97 -18.10
C ILE A 147 -10.10 -29.45 -17.76
N GLY A 148 -9.99 -29.82 -16.48
CA GLY A 148 -9.95 -31.18 -16.01
C GLY A 148 -11.22 -31.98 -16.40
N ASN A 149 -12.39 -31.37 -16.34
CA ASN A 149 -13.65 -31.98 -16.82
C ASN A 149 -13.61 -32.21 -18.34
N TYR A 150 -13.12 -31.26 -19.13
CA TYR A 150 -12.98 -31.42 -20.59
C TYR A 150 -12.06 -32.57 -20.97
N ILE A 151 -10.97 -32.78 -20.22
CA ILE A 151 -10.08 -33.95 -20.43
C ILE A 151 -10.82 -35.27 -20.20
N ASN A 152 -11.79 -35.28 -19.27
CA ASN A 152 -12.61 -36.44 -18.98
C ASN A 152 -13.86 -36.54 -19.87
N ASN A 153 -13.92 -35.79 -20.97
CA ASN A 153 -15.07 -35.71 -21.90
C ASN A 153 -16.35 -35.16 -21.26
N ASP A 154 -16.27 -34.48 -20.14
CA ASP A 154 -17.41 -33.78 -19.53
C ASP A 154 -17.38 -32.30 -19.94
N TYR A 155 -18.22 -31.92 -20.88
CA TYR A 155 -18.38 -30.59 -21.43
C TYR A 155 -19.57 -29.83 -20.83
N SER A 156 -20.10 -30.26 -19.69
CA SER A 156 -21.30 -29.69 -19.06
C SER A 156 -21.05 -28.32 -18.42
N CYS A 157 -19.81 -28.05 -18.02
CA CYS A 157 -19.40 -26.79 -17.41
C CYS A 157 -18.64 -25.92 -18.40
N HIS A 158 -18.87 -24.60 -18.34
CA HIS A 158 -18.21 -23.62 -19.23
C HIS A 158 -17.29 -22.70 -18.47
N LEU A 159 -16.18 -22.33 -19.10
CA LEU A 159 -15.24 -21.33 -18.56
C LEU A 159 -15.91 -19.96 -18.45
N PRO A 160 -15.64 -19.19 -17.39
CA PRO A 160 -16.23 -17.87 -17.22
C PRO A 160 -15.77 -16.91 -18.31
N GLN A 161 -16.75 -16.41 -19.10
CA GLN A 161 -16.50 -15.49 -20.22
C GLN A 161 -16.93 -14.05 -19.93
N ASN A 162 -17.44 -13.78 -18.72
CA ASN A 162 -18.18 -12.55 -18.37
C ASN A 162 -17.30 -11.33 -18.06
N SER A 163 -16.01 -11.35 -18.36
CA SER A 163 -15.11 -10.24 -18.08
C SER A 163 -14.16 -9.94 -19.24
N GLU A 164 -13.79 -8.68 -19.36
CA GLU A 164 -12.78 -8.23 -20.32
C GLU A 164 -11.38 -8.45 -19.72
N GLY A 165 -10.45 -8.98 -20.51
CA GLY A 165 -9.06 -9.18 -20.13
C GLY A 165 -8.40 -10.33 -20.89
N GLU A 166 -7.07 -10.39 -20.88
CA GLU A 166 -6.32 -11.40 -21.62
C GLU A 166 -6.62 -12.83 -21.16
N ILE A 167 -6.84 -13.00 -19.85
CA ILE A 167 -7.17 -14.31 -19.26
C ILE A 167 -8.50 -14.85 -19.79
N PHE A 168 -9.51 -13.97 -19.96
CA PHE A 168 -10.80 -14.36 -20.48
C PHE A 168 -10.78 -14.64 -21.99
N ARG A 169 -9.86 -13.99 -22.72
CA ARG A 169 -9.59 -14.33 -24.13
C ARG A 169 -8.96 -15.73 -24.25
N LEU A 170 -8.04 -16.07 -23.34
CA LEU A 170 -7.49 -17.42 -23.25
C LEU A 170 -8.60 -18.44 -22.95
N PHE A 171 -9.47 -18.14 -21.97
CA PHE A 171 -10.61 -19.00 -21.65
C PHE A 171 -11.56 -19.18 -22.84
N ALA A 172 -11.86 -18.12 -23.58
CA ALA A 172 -12.65 -18.22 -24.80
C ALA A 172 -12.01 -19.11 -25.87
N SER A 173 -10.67 -19.05 -26.03
CA SER A 173 -9.95 -19.92 -26.96
C SER A 173 -9.97 -21.39 -26.51
N ILE A 174 -9.84 -21.66 -25.21
CA ILE A 174 -9.96 -23.02 -24.64
C ILE A 174 -11.39 -23.56 -24.82
N GLU A 175 -12.41 -22.72 -24.60
CA GLU A 175 -13.81 -23.07 -24.79
C GLU A 175 -14.10 -23.44 -26.26
N GLN A 176 -13.53 -22.68 -27.19
CA GLN A 176 -13.64 -22.99 -28.62
C GLN A 176 -13.00 -24.34 -28.96
N LEU A 177 -11.83 -24.64 -28.40
CA LEU A 177 -11.19 -25.95 -28.56
C LEU A 177 -12.04 -27.08 -27.94
N ALA A 178 -12.58 -26.87 -26.74
CA ALA A 178 -13.46 -27.84 -26.09
C ALA A 178 -14.70 -28.15 -26.94
N THR A 179 -15.33 -27.13 -27.52
CA THR A 179 -16.50 -27.33 -28.44
C THR A 179 -16.12 -28.12 -29.69
N MET A 180 -14.95 -27.86 -30.27
CA MET A 180 -14.46 -28.64 -31.41
C MET A 180 -14.21 -30.11 -31.03
N LEU A 181 -13.60 -30.37 -29.89
CA LEU A 181 -13.34 -31.73 -29.40
C LEU A 181 -14.65 -32.47 -29.11
N GLN A 182 -15.63 -31.81 -28.52
CA GLN A 182 -16.96 -32.36 -28.30
C GLN A 182 -17.60 -32.79 -29.62
N SER A 183 -17.61 -31.92 -30.63
CA SER A 183 -18.16 -32.19 -31.95
C SER A 183 -17.45 -33.35 -32.65
N GLN A 184 -16.12 -33.45 -32.54
CA GLN A 184 -15.36 -34.57 -33.07
C GLN A 184 -15.72 -35.90 -32.38
N ASN A 185 -15.80 -35.89 -31.05
CA ASN A 185 -16.14 -37.07 -30.26
C ASN A 185 -17.54 -37.58 -30.59
N GLU A 186 -18.54 -36.68 -30.71
CA GLU A 186 -19.90 -37.04 -31.13
C GLU A 186 -19.94 -37.65 -32.56
N THR A 187 -19.15 -37.08 -33.48
CA THR A 187 -19.07 -37.58 -34.86
C THR A 187 -18.42 -38.97 -34.90
N GLU A 188 -17.35 -39.15 -34.13
CA GLU A 188 -16.68 -40.46 -34.02
C GLU A 188 -17.62 -41.52 -33.42
N HIS A 189 -18.37 -41.17 -32.38
CA HIS A 189 -19.33 -42.06 -31.76
C HIS A 189 -20.43 -42.47 -32.76
N LYS A 190 -21.01 -41.53 -33.50
CA LYS A 190 -22.00 -41.81 -34.56
C LYS A 190 -21.43 -42.67 -35.66
N THR A 191 -20.20 -42.47 -36.08
CA THR A 191 -19.51 -43.27 -37.10
C THR A 191 -19.27 -44.70 -36.61
N LYS A 192 -18.88 -44.89 -35.35
CA LYS A 192 -18.70 -46.19 -34.73
C LYS A 192 -20.03 -46.96 -34.62
N GLU A 193 -21.11 -46.29 -34.23
CA GLU A 193 -22.45 -46.90 -34.18
C GLU A 193 -22.93 -47.30 -35.57
N PHE A 194 -22.77 -46.43 -36.57
CA PHE A 194 -23.13 -46.76 -37.97
C PHE A 194 -22.36 -47.96 -38.48
N LEU A 195 -21.04 -48.03 -38.26
CA LEU A 195 -20.21 -49.16 -38.65
C LEU A 195 -20.69 -50.46 -37.93
N LYS A 196 -20.99 -50.38 -36.64
CA LYS A 196 -21.46 -51.52 -35.86
C LYS A 196 -22.81 -52.10 -36.41
N THR A 197 -23.73 -51.16 -36.74
CA THR A 197 -25.04 -51.57 -37.32
C THR A 197 -24.86 -52.18 -38.70
N THR A 198 -24.03 -51.55 -39.55
CA THR A 198 -23.77 -52.07 -40.91
C THR A 198 -23.08 -53.43 -40.89
N ILE A 199 -22.21 -53.75 -39.94
CA ILE A 199 -21.55 -55.07 -39.80
C ILE A 199 -22.51 -56.06 -39.20
N SER A 200 -23.50 -55.65 -38.42
CA SER A 200 -24.52 -56.59 -37.85
C SER A 200 -25.60 -57.02 -38.84
N ASP A 201 -25.77 -56.26 -39.93
CA ASP A 201 -26.77 -56.50 -40.97
C ASP A 201 -26.23 -57.36 -42.15
N ILE A 202 -24.95 -57.79 -42.08
CA ILE A 202 -24.30 -58.72 -43.02
C ILE A 202 -24.17 -60.11 -42.38
#